data_19fa818c471f881c8c377da01b5abdd2
#
_entry.id   19fa818c471f881c8c377da01b5abdd2
#
_cell.length_a   1.000
_cell.length_b   1.000
_cell.length_c   1.000
_cell.angle_alpha   90.00
_cell.angle_beta   90.00
_cell.angle_gamma   90.00
#
_symmetry.space_group_name_H-M   'P 1'
#
loop_
_entity.id
_entity.type
_entity.pdbx_description
1 polymer ?
#
loop_
_entity_poly.entity_id
_entity_poly.type
_entity_poly.pdbx_seq_one_letter_code
_entity_poly.pdbx_strand_id
1 'polypeptide(L)'
;MKKRSIKRKILIGLVFITFINILTLGIWFLCNVEPMLSKKEMLKKEILTKDIKNNYHTVAELINDLDSIKKEKELTFSIGKERAKKDKQDLYLFSKKVRVNNDEYIVNAYFYKNMSILRLILELLSFQTLVITICMLLIFLFAKDKIIKPVNRIIENIRNYKFGKRPSRVVIDNEFSLIQNEFVSLVDSLEEEKKEQNRIIASISHDIKTPLTSILGYSNLIEEEKLTKEEIKKYNQKIYEKALHLKNILATFDDYLVNQRKQKLELTSIKIKDLVKEIEKDYKLELENNGVELVIKTDIEESTITLDITKFKRIISNLISNSMRYLKDNGKITIEISSDDNNYLFYFKDNGIGVDDKIIDKIFEPLFTTDNSRKISGLGLSICKEFVTMHSGTIKGYNDNGFNIEFSIAKNL
;
A
#
# COMPACT_ATOMS: atom_id res chain seq x y z
N MET A 1 -1.24 -8.66 20.82
CA MET A 1 -1.38 -7.28 21.36
C MET A 1 -2.30 -6.46 20.46
N LYS A 2 -3.40 -5.87 21.00
CA LYS A 2 -4.33 -5.05 20.20
C LYS A 2 -3.59 -3.83 19.62
N LYS A 3 -3.47 -3.74 18.28
CA LYS A 3 -2.97 -2.55 17.58
C LYS A 3 -3.71 -1.31 18.09
N ARG A 4 -3.02 -0.42 18.79
CA ARG A 4 -3.58 0.88 19.18
C ARG A 4 -3.53 1.81 17.98
N SER A 5 -4.58 1.79 17.16
CA SER A 5 -4.72 2.66 15.99
C SER A 5 -4.51 4.12 16.37
N ILE A 6 -3.69 4.83 15.60
CA ILE A 6 -3.47 6.28 15.75
C ILE A 6 -4.80 7.03 15.64
N LYS A 7 -5.69 6.59 14.74
CA LYS A 7 -7.06 7.13 14.62
C LYS A 7 -7.81 7.12 15.96
N ARG A 8 -7.74 6.03 16.72
CA ARG A 8 -8.39 5.91 18.03
C ARG A 8 -7.77 6.84 19.06
N LYS A 9 -6.44 7.03 19.04
CA LYS A 9 -5.76 7.96 19.97
C LYS A 9 -6.13 9.41 19.65
N ILE A 10 -6.20 9.79 18.38
CA ILE A 10 -6.63 11.12 17.93
C ILE A 10 -8.09 11.37 18.34
N LEU A 11 -8.99 10.41 18.10
CA LEU A 11 -10.40 10.53 18.47
C LEU A 11 -10.57 10.71 19.99
N ILE A 12 -9.87 9.92 20.80
CA ILE A 12 -9.88 10.04 22.26
C ILE A 12 -9.35 11.42 22.68
N GLY A 13 -8.29 11.92 22.04
CA GLY A 13 -7.75 13.26 22.30
C GLY A 13 -8.75 14.37 22.01
N LEU A 14 -9.47 14.30 20.87
CA LEU A 14 -10.51 15.26 20.51
C LEU A 14 -11.69 15.25 21.52
N VAL A 15 -12.18 14.07 21.89
CA VAL A 15 -13.23 13.93 22.90
C VAL A 15 -12.79 14.49 24.26
N PHE A 16 -11.54 14.26 24.64
CA PHE A 16 -10.98 14.77 25.89
C PHE A 16 -10.87 16.30 25.89
N ILE A 17 -10.46 16.90 24.76
CA ILE A 17 -10.37 18.36 24.61
C ILE A 17 -11.77 19.01 24.68
N THR A 18 -12.76 18.43 24.00
CA THR A 18 -14.15 18.96 24.07
C THR A 18 -14.71 18.86 25.48
N PHE A 19 -14.43 17.76 26.18
CA PHE A 19 -14.81 17.59 27.57
C PHE A 19 -14.16 18.63 28.50
N ILE A 20 -12.86 18.89 28.36
CA ILE A 20 -12.15 19.93 29.13
C ILE A 20 -12.77 21.31 28.86
N ASN A 21 -13.07 21.66 27.59
CA ASN A 21 -13.68 22.94 27.27
C ASN A 21 -15.06 23.11 27.92
N ILE A 22 -15.91 22.08 27.91
CA ILE A 22 -17.21 22.13 28.56
C ILE A 22 -17.04 22.25 30.07
N LEU A 23 -16.13 21.51 30.68
CA LEU A 23 -15.86 21.53 32.12
C LEU A 23 -15.34 22.91 32.57
N THR A 24 -14.38 23.49 31.83
CA THR A 24 -13.83 24.81 32.16
C THR A 24 -14.88 25.91 32.03
N LEU A 25 -15.76 25.82 31.05
CA LEU A 25 -16.87 26.76 30.86
C LEU A 25 -17.88 26.64 32.01
N GLY A 26 -18.19 25.43 32.46
CA GLY A 26 -19.03 25.16 33.63
C GLY A 26 -18.43 25.73 34.92
N ILE A 27 -17.14 25.47 35.17
CA ILE A 27 -16.44 26.01 36.37
C ILE A 27 -16.40 27.53 36.34
N TRP A 28 -16.12 28.13 35.19
CA TRP A 28 -16.11 29.58 35.06
C TRP A 28 -17.50 30.16 35.36
N PHE A 29 -18.59 29.53 34.85
CA PHE A 29 -19.97 29.93 35.15
C PHE A 29 -20.29 29.88 36.65
N LEU A 30 -19.97 28.77 37.31
CA LEU A 30 -20.15 28.59 38.73
C LEU A 30 -19.37 29.59 39.57
N CYS A 31 -18.13 29.92 39.19
CA CYS A 31 -17.30 30.83 39.95
C CYS A 31 -17.68 32.31 39.78
N ASN A 32 -18.22 32.72 38.61
CA ASN A 32 -18.42 34.13 38.29
C ASN A 32 -19.90 34.53 38.19
N VAL A 33 -20.73 33.71 37.55
CA VAL A 33 -22.12 34.07 37.26
C VAL A 33 -23.04 33.70 38.42
N GLU A 34 -22.91 32.51 38.99
CA GLU A 34 -23.76 32.04 40.08
C GLU A 34 -23.67 32.92 41.34
N PRO A 35 -22.45 33.30 41.84
CA PRO A 35 -22.31 34.23 42.98
C PRO A 35 -22.92 35.61 42.70
N MET A 36 -22.82 36.08 41.45
CA MET A 36 -23.40 37.36 41.05
C MET A 36 -24.93 37.31 41.10
N LEU A 37 -25.54 36.21 40.60
CA LEU A 37 -27.01 36.01 40.63
C LEU A 37 -27.52 35.84 42.06
N SER A 38 -26.86 35.07 42.90
CA SER A 38 -27.23 34.83 44.30
C SER A 38 -27.12 36.12 45.14
N LYS A 39 -26.05 36.90 44.94
CA LYS A 39 -25.87 38.20 45.57
C LYS A 39 -27.01 39.16 45.19
N LYS A 40 -27.42 39.14 43.91
CA LYS A 40 -28.52 39.96 43.40
C LYS A 40 -29.85 39.58 44.06
N GLU A 41 -30.15 38.30 44.22
CA GLU A 41 -31.37 37.82 44.88
C GLU A 41 -31.38 38.10 46.38
N MET A 42 -30.23 37.91 47.07
CA MET A 42 -30.08 38.26 48.47
C MET A 42 -30.32 39.77 48.72
N LEU A 43 -29.67 40.62 47.94
CA LEU A 43 -29.86 42.08 48.05
C LEU A 43 -31.28 42.49 47.79
N LYS A 44 -31.93 41.90 46.79
CA LYS A 44 -33.37 42.15 46.52
C LYS A 44 -34.24 41.82 47.72
N LYS A 45 -34.01 40.66 48.34
CA LYS A 45 -34.79 40.22 49.52
C LYS A 45 -34.53 41.08 50.74
N GLU A 46 -33.27 41.44 51.00
CA GLU A 46 -32.87 42.27 52.13
C GLU A 46 -33.45 43.68 52.04
N ILE A 47 -33.29 44.35 50.92
CA ILE A 47 -33.79 45.71 50.69
C ILE A 47 -35.33 45.76 50.77
N LEU A 48 -36.01 44.77 50.20
CA LEU A 48 -37.46 44.67 50.23
C LEU A 48 -38.03 44.48 51.62
N THR A 49 -37.31 43.75 52.50
CA THR A 49 -37.80 43.32 53.78
C THR A 49 -37.33 44.18 54.94
N LYS A 50 -36.07 44.68 54.93
CA LYS A 50 -35.43 45.36 56.03
C LYS A 50 -35.18 46.84 55.75
N ASP A 51 -34.64 47.22 54.62
CA ASP A 51 -34.08 48.53 54.40
C ASP A 51 -35.08 49.59 53.95
N ILE A 52 -36.12 49.23 53.20
CA ILE A 52 -37.15 50.15 52.78
C ILE A 52 -38.44 49.91 53.63
N LYS A 53 -38.82 50.90 54.43
CA LYS A 53 -40.03 50.84 55.23
C LYS A 53 -41.24 50.89 54.27
N ASN A 54 -42.42 50.45 54.76
CA ASN A 54 -43.67 50.48 53.98
C ASN A 54 -44.30 51.86 54.08
N ASN A 55 -44.08 52.62 55.14
CA ASN A 55 -44.65 53.91 55.40
C ASN A 55 -43.59 54.92 55.85
N TYR A 56 -43.64 56.15 55.33
CA TYR A 56 -42.78 57.26 55.66
C TYR A 56 -43.66 58.47 55.98
N HIS A 57 -43.20 59.35 56.90
CA HIS A 57 -43.93 60.57 57.25
C HIS A 57 -43.65 61.68 56.25
N THR A 58 -42.55 61.73 55.62
CA THR A 58 -42.18 62.75 54.62
C THR A 58 -41.42 62.14 53.43
N VAL A 59 -41.47 62.82 52.27
CA VAL A 59 -40.71 62.45 51.10
C VAL A 59 -39.21 62.59 51.38
N ALA A 60 -38.78 63.57 52.24
CA ALA A 60 -37.43 63.79 52.63
C ALA A 60 -36.87 62.57 53.44
N GLU A 61 -37.69 61.97 54.32
CA GLU A 61 -37.30 60.75 55.04
C GLU A 61 -37.05 59.56 54.09
N LEU A 62 -37.94 59.39 53.12
CA LEU A 62 -37.78 58.37 52.10
C LEU A 62 -36.49 58.58 51.28
N ILE A 63 -36.18 59.80 50.83
CA ILE A 63 -35.00 60.08 50.04
C ILE A 63 -33.73 59.82 50.85
N ASN A 64 -33.70 60.25 52.13
CA ASN A 64 -32.54 60.03 53.01
C ASN A 64 -32.32 58.55 53.24
N ASP A 65 -33.34 57.73 53.45
CA ASP A 65 -33.20 56.28 53.57
C ASP A 65 -32.67 55.67 52.27
N LEU A 66 -33.17 56.06 51.12
CA LEU A 66 -32.72 55.58 49.83
C LEU A 66 -31.30 56.02 49.49
N ASP A 67 -30.87 57.24 49.85
CA ASP A 67 -29.49 57.70 49.65
C ASP A 67 -28.49 56.94 50.53
N SER A 68 -28.90 56.58 51.75
CA SER A 68 -28.06 55.74 52.61
C SER A 68 -27.84 54.36 51.99
N ILE A 69 -28.92 53.70 51.50
CA ILE A 69 -28.85 52.39 50.82
C ILE A 69 -28.09 52.50 49.51
N LYS A 70 -28.25 53.59 48.75
CA LYS A 70 -27.53 53.86 47.52
C LYS A 70 -26.02 53.88 47.77
N LYS A 71 -25.55 54.60 48.80
CA LYS A 71 -24.14 54.74 49.14
C LYS A 71 -23.53 53.41 49.65
N GLU A 72 -24.30 52.62 50.41
CA GLU A 72 -23.84 51.37 50.98
C GLU A 72 -23.81 50.21 49.97
N LYS A 73 -24.82 50.13 49.07
CA LYS A 73 -25.08 48.98 48.23
C LYS A 73 -24.87 49.23 46.74
N GLU A 74 -24.30 50.36 46.32
CA GLU A 74 -24.03 50.74 44.93
C GLU A 74 -25.26 50.61 43.99
N LEU A 75 -26.42 51.05 44.47
CA LEU A 75 -27.69 51.01 43.76
C LEU A 75 -28.14 52.40 43.36
N THR A 76 -28.92 52.49 42.29
CA THR A 76 -29.68 53.68 41.93
C THR A 76 -31.16 53.48 42.17
N PHE A 77 -31.83 54.49 42.64
CA PHE A 77 -33.25 54.47 42.89
C PHE A 77 -33.96 55.56 42.08
N SER A 78 -35.17 55.25 41.59
CA SER A 78 -36.07 56.22 41.08
C SER A 78 -37.44 56.16 41.84
N ILE A 79 -37.98 57.32 42.17
CA ILE A 79 -39.25 57.46 42.88
C ILE A 79 -40.27 58.03 41.89
N GLY A 80 -41.46 57.46 41.77
CA GLY A 80 -42.54 57.97 40.92
C GLY A 80 -43.90 57.40 41.30
N LYS A 81 -44.97 58.03 40.82
CA LYS A 81 -46.36 57.50 41.00
C LYS A 81 -46.69 56.33 40.05
N GLU A 82 -45.87 56.17 39.00
CA GLU A 82 -45.95 55.05 38.03
C GLU A 82 -44.66 54.22 38.01
N ARG A 83 -44.77 52.97 37.58
CA ARG A 83 -43.59 52.15 37.34
C ARG A 83 -42.73 52.78 36.26
N ALA A 84 -41.52 53.15 36.58
CA ALA A 84 -40.58 53.73 35.62
C ALA A 84 -40.46 52.85 34.40
N LYS A 85 -40.51 53.42 33.20
CA LYS A 85 -40.10 52.73 31.95
C LYS A 85 -38.63 52.39 32.04
N LYS A 86 -38.31 51.17 31.66
CA LYS A 86 -36.96 50.60 31.65
C LYS A 86 -36.01 51.52 30.89
N ASP A 87 -35.12 52.21 31.60
CA ASP A 87 -34.02 52.95 30.96
C ASP A 87 -32.98 51.92 30.44
N LYS A 88 -32.45 52.17 29.25
CA LYS A 88 -31.57 51.21 28.55
C LYS A 88 -30.22 51.00 29.26
N GLN A 89 -29.86 51.80 30.22
CA GLN A 89 -28.55 51.80 30.89
C GLN A 89 -28.53 51.06 32.22
N ASP A 90 -29.64 50.82 32.90
CA ASP A 90 -29.71 50.23 34.23
C ASP A 90 -30.42 48.86 34.25
N LEU A 91 -29.92 47.93 35.06
CA LEU A 91 -30.53 46.64 35.28
C LEU A 91 -31.59 46.75 36.39
N TYR A 92 -32.86 46.71 35.97
CA TYR A 92 -33.98 46.70 36.91
C TYR A 92 -33.89 45.52 37.91
N LEU A 93 -33.95 45.86 39.21
CA LEU A 93 -33.88 44.89 40.29
C LEU A 93 -35.26 44.54 40.81
N PHE A 94 -36.00 45.54 41.31
CA PHE A 94 -37.36 45.40 41.79
C PHE A 94 -38.07 46.74 41.91
N SER A 95 -39.42 46.70 42.08
CA SER A 95 -40.23 47.86 42.49
C SER A 95 -40.96 47.55 43.78
N LYS A 96 -40.96 48.51 44.68
CA LYS A 96 -41.72 48.43 45.94
C LYS A 96 -42.67 49.62 46.05
N LYS A 97 -43.93 49.36 46.45
CA LYS A 97 -44.88 50.41 46.78
C LYS A 97 -44.66 50.87 48.23
N VAL A 98 -44.60 52.16 48.43
CA VAL A 98 -44.39 52.81 49.71
C VAL A 98 -45.42 53.91 49.92
N ARG A 99 -45.97 54.12 51.12
CA ARG A 99 -46.84 55.20 51.46
C ARG A 99 -46.09 56.33 52.13
N VAL A 100 -46.35 57.56 51.68
CA VAL A 100 -45.81 58.76 52.27
C VAL A 100 -46.99 59.73 52.46
N ASN A 101 -47.36 60.12 53.68
CA ASN A 101 -48.50 60.98 53.99
C ASN A 101 -49.77 60.65 53.27
N ASN A 102 -50.22 59.41 53.20
CA ASN A 102 -51.43 58.92 52.49
C ASN A 102 -51.27 58.81 50.96
N ASP A 103 -50.24 59.29 50.33
CA ASP A 103 -49.95 59.08 48.89
C ASP A 103 -49.15 57.82 48.67
N GLU A 104 -49.45 57.05 47.58
CA GLU A 104 -48.70 55.90 47.19
C GLU A 104 -47.58 56.28 46.19
N TYR A 105 -46.34 55.89 46.51
CA TYR A 105 -45.17 56.05 45.67
C TYR A 105 -44.60 54.66 45.31
N ILE A 106 -43.99 54.57 44.12
CA ILE A 106 -43.27 53.39 43.65
C ILE A 106 -41.82 53.69 43.66
N VAL A 107 -41.07 52.98 44.50
CA VAL A 107 -39.62 52.99 44.50
C VAL A 107 -39.11 51.88 43.61
N ASN A 108 -38.36 52.26 42.55
CA ASN A 108 -37.67 51.31 41.66
C ASN A 108 -36.18 51.34 41.97
N ALA A 109 -35.60 50.14 42.16
CA ALA A 109 -34.19 49.93 42.38
C ALA A 109 -33.50 49.38 41.12
N TYR A 110 -32.32 49.87 40.82
CA TYR A 110 -31.52 49.49 39.65
C TYR A 110 -30.07 49.29 40.03
N PHE A 111 -29.44 48.32 39.33
CA PHE A 111 -27.97 48.19 39.28
C PHE A 111 -27.44 48.92 38.08
N TYR A 112 -26.25 49.56 38.24
CA TYR A 112 -25.52 50.09 37.09
C TYR A 112 -25.11 48.95 36.11
N LYS A 113 -25.57 49.04 34.89
CA LYS A 113 -25.35 48.07 33.85
C LYS A 113 -23.92 48.08 33.27
N ASN A 114 -23.24 49.22 33.39
CA ASN A 114 -22.18 49.54 32.43
C ASN A 114 -20.81 48.89 32.65
N MET A 115 -20.51 48.22 33.73
CA MET A 115 -19.17 47.66 33.91
C MET A 115 -19.17 46.13 34.13
N SER A 116 -20.21 45.55 34.68
CA SER A 116 -20.14 44.15 35.10
C SER A 116 -20.30 43.12 33.99
N ILE A 117 -21.23 43.33 33.05
CA ILE A 117 -21.53 42.34 31.99
C ILE A 117 -20.45 42.33 30.91
N LEU A 118 -20.02 43.51 30.44
CA LEU A 118 -18.94 43.62 29.44
C LEU A 118 -17.65 43.04 29.97
N ARG A 119 -17.29 43.37 31.22
CA ARG A 119 -16.11 42.85 31.91
C ARG A 119 -16.17 41.30 32.01
N LEU A 120 -17.29 40.74 32.42
CA LEU A 120 -17.53 39.27 32.49
C LEU A 120 -17.38 38.60 31.13
N ILE A 121 -17.91 39.24 30.05
CA ILE A 121 -17.74 38.72 28.68
C ILE A 121 -16.28 38.75 28.27
N LEU A 122 -15.53 39.85 28.55
CA LEU A 122 -14.11 39.96 28.22
C LEU A 122 -13.27 38.94 29.01
N GLU A 123 -13.54 38.74 30.30
CA GLU A 123 -12.87 37.72 31.12
C GLU A 123 -13.18 36.30 30.63
N LEU A 124 -14.42 35.99 30.22
CA LEU A 124 -14.78 34.72 29.62
C LEU A 124 -14.01 34.50 28.32
N LEU A 125 -14.01 35.48 27.39
CA LEU A 125 -13.29 35.39 26.13
C LEU A 125 -11.78 35.20 26.33
N SER A 126 -11.16 35.94 27.26
CA SER A 126 -9.74 35.80 27.56
C SER A 126 -9.41 34.44 28.14
N PHE A 127 -10.24 33.91 29.03
CA PHE A 127 -10.07 32.58 29.60
C PHE A 127 -10.22 31.49 28.56
N GLN A 128 -11.24 31.58 27.67
CA GLN A 128 -11.43 30.64 26.57
C GLN A 128 -10.29 30.65 25.57
N THR A 129 -9.77 31.81 25.19
CA THR A 129 -8.61 31.90 24.29
C THR A 129 -7.37 31.27 24.91
N LEU A 130 -7.14 31.42 26.20
CA LEU A 130 -6.04 30.77 26.90
C LEU A 130 -6.18 29.23 26.87
N VAL A 131 -7.37 28.71 27.17
CA VAL A 131 -7.64 27.26 27.14
C VAL A 131 -7.44 26.69 25.75
N ILE A 132 -7.96 27.34 24.71
CA ILE A 132 -7.80 26.91 23.32
C ILE A 132 -6.30 26.90 22.93
N THR A 133 -5.54 27.93 23.32
CA THR A 133 -4.12 28.04 23.02
C THR A 133 -3.33 26.87 23.66
N ILE A 134 -3.62 26.55 24.93
CA ILE A 134 -3.00 25.41 25.63
C ILE A 134 -3.36 24.10 24.93
N CYS A 135 -4.63 23.88 24.58
CA CYS A 135 -5.07 22.69 23.87
C CYS A 135 -4.39 22.55 22.50
N MET A 136 -4.25 23.64 21.73
CA MET A 136 -3.55 23.64 20.45
C MET A 136 -2.06 23.28 20.63
N LEU A 137 -1.39 23.79 21.66
CA LEU A 137 -0.01 23.46 21.97
C LEU A 137 0.14 21.96 22.27
N LEU A 138 -0.76 21.39 23.08
CA LEU A 138 -0.74 19.97 23.42
C LEU A 138 -0.97 19.08 22.17
N ILE A 139 -1.92 19.45 21.31
CA ILE A 139 -2.17 18.76 20.04
C ILE A 139 -0.92 18.81 19.15
N PHE A 140 -0.28 19.98 19.04
CA PHE A 140 0.93 20.15 18.23
C PHE A 140 2.09 19.26 18.74
N LEU A 141 2.33 19.24 20.05
CA LEU A 141 3.36 18.38 20.67
C LEU A 141 3.07 16.89 20.42
N PHE A 142 1.81 16.49 20.59
CA PHE A 142 1.38 15.11 20.29
C PHE A 142 1.59 14.77 18.80
N ALA A 143 1.16 15.64 17.89
CA ALA A 143 1.31 15.43 16.44
C ALA A 143 2.78 15.37 16.03
N LYS A 144 3.63 16.24 16.60
CA LYS A 144 5.07 16.23 16.34
C LYS A 144 5.70 14.89 16.66
N ASP A 145 5.40 14.29 17.81
CA ASP A 145 6.04 13.05 18.25
C ASP A 145 5.41 11.79 17.64
N LYS A 146 4.10 11.78 17.43
CA LYS A 146 3.35 10.58 17.00
C LYS A 146 3.06 10.51 15.51
N ILE A 147 3.19 11.63 14.78
CA ILE A 147 2.91 11.69 13.34
C ILE A 147 4.13 12.20 12.58
N ILE A 148 4.63 13.41 12.90
CA ILE A 148 5.67 14.06 12.08
C ILE A 148 7.00 13.31 12.15
N LYS A 149 7.46 12.93 13.33
CA LYS A 149 8.73 12.19 13.49
C LYS A 149 8.74 10.83 12.80
N PRO A 150 7.72 9.94 12.92
CA PRO A 150 7.67 8.68 12.17
C PRO A 150 7.64 8.88 10.67
N VAL A 151 6.86 9.85 10.16
CA VAL A 151 6.82 10.17 8.72
C VAL A 151 8.19 10.62 8.22
N ASN A 152 8.86 11.54 8.92
CA ASN A 152 10.19 12.02 8.55
C ASN A 152 11.22 10.87 8.53
N ARG A 153 11.12 9.91 9.47
CA ARG A 153 11.98 8.73 9.49
C ARG A 153 11.78 7.85 8.26
N ILE A 154 10.52 7.63 7.83
CA ILE A 154 10.23 6.87 6.59
C ILE A 154 10.80 7.60 5.38
N ILE A 155 10.60 8.92 5.26
CA ILE A 155 11.15 9.73 4.18
C ILE A 155 12.68 9.67 4.15
N GLU A 156 13.31 9.73 5.31
CA GLU A 156 14.77 9.63 5.44
C GLU A 156 15.27 8.24 5.02
N ASN A 157 14.61 7.15 5.41
CA ASN A 157 14.94 5.81 4.98
C ASN A 157 14.81 5.63 3.47
N ILE A 158 13.75 6.17 2.84
CA ILE A 158 13.58 6.17 1.38
C ILE A 158 14.72 6.94 0.69
N ARG A 159 15.08 8.11 1.25
CA ARG A 159 16.20 8.93 0.72
C ARG A 159 17.54 8.20 0.87
N ASN A 160 17.81 7.63 2.04
CA ASN A 160 19.04 6.90 2.32
C ASN A 160 19.20 5.67 1.43
N TYR A 161 18.10 4.97 1.08
CA TYR A 161 18.14 3.85 0.15
C TYR A 161 18.63 4.26 -1.25
N LYS A 162 18.27 5.46 -1.75
CA LYS A 162 18.80 6.01 -3.01
C LYS A 162 20.33 6.16 -3.00
N PHE A 163 20.92 6.34 -1.82
CA PHE A 163 22.37 6.41 -1.62
C PHE A 163 23.02 5.08 -1.18
N GLY A 164 22.30 3.95 -1.36
CA GLY A 164 22.80 2.62 -1.06
C GLY A 164 22.76 2.19 0.40
N LYS A 165 22.10 2.98 1.29
CA LYS A 165 21.92 2.58 2.70
C LYS A 165 20.65 1.77 2.86
N ARG A 166 20.78 0.52 3.29
CA ARG A 166 19.66 -0.38 3.48
C ARG A 166 18.78 0.06 4.65
N PRO A 167 17.44 0.15 4.48
CA PRO A 167 16.52 0.47 5.57
C PRO A 167 16.41 -0.72 6.54
N SER A 168 16.18 -0.42 7.84
CA SER A 168 16.02 -1.44 8.87
C SER A 168 14.55 -1.63 9.24
N ARG A 169 14.20 -2.86 9.62
CA ARG A 169 12.89 -3.20 10.19
C ARG A 169 12.75 -2.63 11.59
N VAL A 170 11.54 -2.25 11.96
CA VAL A 170 11.20 -1.75 13.28
C VAL A 170 10.11 -2.62 13.92
N VAL A 171 10.03 -2.59 15.26
CA VAL A 171 8.95 -3.28 15.97
C VAL A 171 7.61 -2.64 15.60
N ILE A 172 6.64 -3.47 15.22
CA ILE A 172 5.30 -3.02 14.80
C ILE A 172 4.50 -2.66 16.05
N ASP A 173 4.33 -1.36 16.29
CA ASP A 173 3.50 -0.80 17.37
C ASP A 173 2.35 0.08 16.85
N ASN A 174 2.47 0.57 15.62
CA ASN A 174 1.50 1.47 15.00
C ASN A 174 1.51 1.33 13.46
N GLU A 175 0.62 2.10 12.80
CA GLU A 175 0.46 2.06 11.33
C GLU A 175 1.72 2.51 10.57
N PHE A 176 2.50 3.45 11.12
CA PHE A 176 3.73 3.92 10.48
C PHE A 176 4.84 2.86 10.52
N SER A 177 4.94 2.11 11.61
CA SER A 177 5.86 0.98 11.71
C SER A 177 5.53 -0.11 10.70
N LEU A 178 4.22 -0.33 10.43
CA LEU A 178 3.77 -1.25 9.39
C LEU A 178 4.23 -0.78 8.01
N ILE A 179 3.97 0.50 7.65
CA ILE A 179 4.39 1.07 6.37
C ILE A 179 5.92 0.97 6.18
N GLN A 180 6.68 1.24 7.24
CA GLN A 180 8.13 1.12 7.18
C GLN A 180 8.57 -0.33 6.90
N ASN A 181 7.97 -1.32 7.55
CA ASN A 181 8.32 -2.73 7.35
C ASN A 181 7.89 -3.25 5.97
N GLU A 182 6.75 -2.78 5.43
CA GLU A 182 6.35 -3.06 4.05
C GLU A 182 7.34 -2.45 3.04
N PHE A 183 7.81 -1.22 3.30
CA PHE A 183 8.86 -0.62 2.49
C PHE A 183 10.17 -1.45 2.53
N VAL A 184 10.58 -1.94 3.71
CA VAL A 184 11.76 -2.83 3.82
C VAL A 184 11.55 -4.12 3.03
N SER A 185 10.37 -4.74 3.13
CA SER A 185 10.05 -5.96 2.36
C SER A 185 10.10 -5.72 0.84
N LEU A 186 9.61 -4.57 0.37
CA LEU A 186 9.72 -4.19 -1.04
C LEU A 186 11.18 -4.00 -1.47
N VAL A 187 12.01 -3.37 -0.64
CA VAL A 187 13.45 -3.22 -0.91
C VAL A 187 14.14 -4.58 -0.97
N ASP A 188 13.84 -5.49 -0.02
CA ASP A 188 14.40 -6.84 0.02
C ASP A 188 14.06 -7.60 -1.28
N SER A 189 12.80 -7.55 -1.74
CA SER A 189 12.40 -8.22 -2.98
C SER A 189 13.04 -7.62 -4.24
N LEU A 190 13.17 -6.28 -4.31
CA LEU A 190 13.86 -5.61 -5.42
C LEU A 190 15.38 -5.93 -5.47
N GLU A 191 16.03 -6.02 -4.31
CA GLU A 191 17.44 -6.41 -4.25
C GLU A 191 17.65 -7.87 -4.67
N GLU A 192 16.74 -8.77 -4.29
CA GLU A 192 16.79 -10.17 -4.67
C GLU A 192 16.56 -10.35 -6.18
N GLU A 193 15.56 -9.67 -6.76
CA GLU A 193 15.33 -9.64 -8.21
C GLU A 193 16.57 -9.13 -8.97
N LYS A 194 17.14 -8.01 -8.53
CA LYS A 194 18.35 -7.44 -9.14
C LYS A 194 19.56 -8.39 -9.04
N LYS A 195 19.70 -9.06 -7.91
CA LYS A 195 20.78 -10.05 -7.72
C LYS A 195 20.63 -11.24 -8.68
N GLU A 196 19.41 -11.73 -8.86
CA GLU A 196 19.13 -12.81 -9.80
C GLU A 196 19.37 -12.35 -11.25
N GLN A 197 18.93 -11.16 -11.65
CA GLN A 197 19.24 -10.59 -12.96
C GLN A 197 20.75 -10.51 -13.23
N ASN A 198 21.52 -10.01 -12.26
CA ASN A 198 22.97 -9.93 -12.38
C ASN A 198 23.62 -11.33 -12.50
N ARG A 199 23.11 -12.32 -11.78
CA ARG A 199 23.56 -13.71 -11.87
C ARG A 199 23.34 -14.30 -13.27
N ILE A 200 22.15 -14.04 -13.85
CA ILE A 200 21.82 -14.50 -15.20
C ILE A 200 22.73 -13.84 -16.24
N ILE A 201 22.92 -12.51 -16.17
CA ILE A 201 23.81 -11.78 -17.09
C ILE A 201 25.25 -12.32 -16.99
N ALA A 202 25.76 -12.56 -15.80
CA ALA A 202 27.11 -13.09 -15.60
C ALA A 202 27.25 -14.50 -16.19
N SER A 203 26.23 -15.37 -16.00
CA SER A 203 26.22 -16.71 -16.57
C SER A 203 26.25 -16.67 -18.09
N ILE A 204 25.36 -15.90 -18.71
CA ILE A 204 25.29 -15.77 -20.17
C ILE A 204 26.57 -15.20 -20.75
N SER A 205 27.18 -14.19 -20.10
CA SER A 205 28.46 -13.62 -20.53
C SER A 205 29.57 -14.65 -20.56
N HIS A 206 29.64 -15.52 -19.55
CA HIS A 206 30.58 -16.63 -19.51
C HIS A 206 30.34 -17.63 -20.65
N ASP A 207 29.07 -17.93 -20.91
CA ASP A 207 28.65 -18.95 -21.85
C ASP A 207 28.80 -18.48 -23.32
N ILE A 208 28.70 -17.18 -23.57
CA ILE A 208 29.08 -16.57 -24.86
C ILE A 208 30.58 -16.60 -25.08
N LYS A 209 31.38 -16.32 -24.04
CA LYS A 209 32.86 -16.26 -24.15
C LYS A 209 33.48 -17.58 -24.55
N THR A 210 32.97 -18.72 -24.06
CA THR A 210 33.51 -20.05 -24.31
C THR A 210 33.46 -20.45 -25.81
N PRO A 211 32.31 -20.47 -26.51
CA PRO A 211 32.25 -20.78 -27.93
C PRO A 211 32.98 -19.75 -28.77
N LEU A 212 32.94 -18.48 -28.41
CA LEU A 212 33.65 -17.41 -29.12
C LEU A 212 35.16 -17.63 -29.09
N THR A 213 35.73 -17.96 -27.93
CA THR A 213 37.15 -18.31 -27.80
C THR A 213 37.51 -19.54 -28.63
N SER A 214 36.61 -20.55 -28.70
CA SER A 214 36.82 -21.73 -29.52
C SER A 214 36.82 -21.40 -31.03
N ILE A 215 35.89 -20.55 -31.50
CA ILE A 215 35.81 -20.07 -32.89
C ILE A 215 37.11 -19.35 -33.25
N LEU A 216 37.55 -18.39 -32.44
CA LEU A 216 38.81 -17.67 -32.65
C LEU A 216 40.01 -18.61 -32.66
N GLY A 217 40.08 -19.58 -31.72
CA GLY A 217 41.16 -20.58 -31.69
C GLY A 217 41.20 -21.42 -32.96
N TYR A 218 40.10 -21.96 -33.45
CA TYR A 218 40.08 -22.72 -34.71
C TYR A 218 40.39 -21.87 -35.93
N SER A 219 39.94 -20.60 -35.93
CA SER A 219 40.25 -19.64 -37.01
C SER A 219 41.75 -19.36 -37.08
N ASN A 220 42.40 -19.11 -35.94
CA ASN A 220 43.86 -18.88 -35.88
C ASN A 220 44.66 -20.12 -36.32
N LEU A 221 44.23 -21.33 -35.91
CA LEU A 221 44.85 -22.57 -36.36
C LEU A 221 44.80 -22.74 -37.89
N ILE A 222 43.66 -22.36 -38.52
CA ILE A 222 43.52 -22.40 -39.98
C ILE A 222 44.46 -21.39 -40.65
N GLU A 223 44.73 -20.24 -40.02
CA GLU A 223 45.59 -19.19 -40.59
C GLU A 223 47.07 -19.44 -40.40
N GLU A 224 47.50 -19.98 -39.25
CA GLU A 224 48.88 -20.06 -38.83
C GLU A 224 49.56 -21.41 -39.22
N GLU A 225 48.79 -22.49 -39.40
CA GLU A 225 49.36 -23.83 -39.62
C GLU A 225 49.22 -24.29 -41.09
N LYS A 226 50.21 -25.08 -41.56
CA LYS A 226 50.11 -25.79 -42.84
C LYS A 226 49.27 -27.05 -42.71
N LEU A 227 47.94 -26.81 -42.82
CA LEU A 227 46.93 -27.85 -42.67
C LEU A 227 46.56 -28.55 -43.96
N THR A 228 46.18 -29.81 -43.87
CA THR A 228 45.57 -30.55 -44.97
C THR A 228 44.14 -30.05 -45.25
N LYS A 229 43.64 -30.33 -46.46
CA LYS A 229 42.25 -29.94 -46.83
C LYS A 229 41.23 -30.59 -45.90
N GLU A 230 41.44 -31.78 -45.41
CA GLU A 230 40.62 -32.50 -44.45
C GLU A 230 40.57 -31.81 -43.08
N GLU A 231 41.75 -31.36 -42.58
CA GLU A 231 41.85 -30.62 -41.31
C GLU A 231 41.14 -29.25 -41.39
N ILE A 232 41.34 -28.51 -42.48
CA ILE A 232 40.62 -27.25 -42.72
C ILE A 232 39.12 -27.49 -42.72
N LYS A 233 38.61 -28.52 -43.40
CA LYS A 233 37.20 -28.86 -43.42
C LYS A 233 36.68 -29.19 -42.01
N LYS A 234 37.43 -29.95 -41.23
CA LYS A 234 37.10 -30.32 -39.86
C LYS A 234 37.04 -29.11 -38.95
N TYR A 235 37.98 -28.16 -39.03
CA TYR A 235 37.96 -26.96 -38.22
C TYR A 235 36.85 -26.01 -38.63
N ASN A 236 36.58 -25.83 -39.91
CA ASN A 236 35.43 -25.05 -40.40
C ASN A 236 34.10 -25.63 -39.89
N GLN A 237 33.97 -26.98 -39.88
CA GLN A 237 32.77 -27.60 -39.32
C GLN A 237 32.63 -27.30 -37.82
N LYS A 238 33.73 -27.33 -37.05
CA LYS A 238 33.70 -26.97 -35.63
C LYS A 238 33.38 -25.50 -35.38
N ILE A 239 33.90 -24.60 -36.23
CA ILE A 239 33.54 -23.17 -36.19
C ILE A 239 32.06 -23.01 -36.40
N TYR A 240 31.48 -23.66 -37.43
CA TYR A 240 30.08 -23.59 -37.75
C TYR A 240 29.21 -24.11 -36.60
N GLU A 241 29.55 -25.26 -36.00
CA GLU A 241 28.85 -25.82 -34.84
C GLU A 241 28.86 -24.86 -33.64
N LYS A 242 30.02 -24.22 -33.34
CA LYS A 242 30.14 -23.25 -32.25
C LYS A 242 29.39 -21.95 -32.52
N ALA A 243 29.36 -21.49 -33.78
CA ALA A 243 28.62 -20.32 -34.19
C ALA A 243 27.08 -20.57 -34.09
N LEU A 244 26.62 -21.75 -34.52
CA LEU A 244 25.22 -22.15 -34.35
C LEU A 244 24.83 -22.25 -32.87
N HIS A 245 25.70 -22.80 -32.06
CA HIS A 245 25.51 -22.85 -30.60
C HIS A 245 25.39 -21.44 -29.99
N LEU A 246 26.28 -20.51 -30.38
CA LEU A 246 26.24 -19.13 -29.95
C LEU A 246 24.92 -18.43 -30.35
N LYS A 247 24.44 -18.65 -31.59
CA LYS A 247 23.15 -18.16 -32.07
C LYS A 247 22.00 -18.63 -31.18
N ASN A 248 22.02 -19.89 -30.74
CA ASN A 248 20.97 -20.44 -29.87
C ASN A 248 21.01 -19.84 -28.45
N ILE A 249 22.22 -19.53 -27.92
CA ILE A 249 22.34 -18.82 -26.66
C ILE A 249 21.71 -17.44 -26.75
N LEU A 250 22.08 -16.68 -27.78
CA LEU A 250 21.55 -15.32 -27.99
C LEU A 250 20.01 -15.34 -28.14
N ALA A 251 19.46 -16.28 -28.90
CA ALA A 251 18.02 -16.41 -29.05
C ALA A 251 17.31 -16.68 -27.70
N THR A 252 17.90 -17.56 -26.88
CA THR A 252 17.36 -17.85 -25.53
C THR A 252 17.46 -16.65 -24.60
N PHE A 253 18.53 -15.85 -24.72
CA PHE A 253 18.70 -14.63 -23.93
C PHE A 253 17.72 -13.52 -24.37
N ASP A 254 17.50 -13.36 -25.67
CA ASP A 254 16.52 -12.42 -26.18
C ASP A 254 15.11 -12.76 -25.68
N ASP A 255 14.73 -14.04 -25.68
CA ASP A 255 13.47 -14.49 -25.10
C ASP A 255 13.36 -14.11 -23.60
N TYR A 256 14.42 -14.33 -22.81
CA TYR A 256 14.46 -13.95 -21.42
C TYR A 256 14.29 -12.43 -21.24
N LEU A 257 14.99 -11.60 -22.04
CA LEU A 257 14.87 -10.12 -21.97
C LEU A 257 13.49 -9.60 -22.38
N VAL A 258 12.91 -10.20 -23.42
CA VAL A 258 11.56 -9.85 -23.90
C VAL A 258 10.53 -10.11 -22.79
N ASN A 259 10.66 -11.20 -22.07
CA ASN A 259 9.75 -11.58 -20.98
C ASN A 259 9.84 -10.64 -19.79
N GLN A 260 11.03 -10.20 -19.41
CA GLN A 260 11.23 -9.24 -18.31
C GLN A 260 10.51 -7.91 -18.53
N ARG A 261 10.23 -7.52 -19.78
CA ARG A 261 9.55 -6.27 -20.12
C ARG A 261 8.03 -6.33 -19.91
N LYS A 262 7.46 -7.41 -19.32
CA LYS A 262 6.01 -7.60 -19.13
C LYS A 262 5.20 -7.30 -20.41
N GLN A 263 5.69 -7.77 -21.56
CA GLN A 263 4.96 -7.60 -22.80
C GLN A 263 3.61 -8.31 -22.71
N LYS A 264 2.57 -7.64 -23.19
CA LYS A 264 1.25 -8.25 -23.30
C LYS A 264 1.31 -9.42 -24.29
N LEU A 265 0.49 -10.47 -24.03
CA LEU A 265 0.32 -11.56 -24.98
C LEU A 265 -0.30 -11.04 -26.27
N GLU A 266 0.23 -11.48 -27.42
CA GLU A 266 -0.37 -11.29 -28.73
C GLU A 266 -1.30 -12.48 -29.02
N LEU A 267 -2.50 -12.43 -28.44
CA LEU A 267 -3.44 -13.52 -28.49
C LEU A 267 -4.02 -13.69 -29.89
N THR A 268 -4.00 -14.95 -30.39
CA THR A 268 -4.59 -15.37 -31.66
C THR A 268 -5.42 -16.62 -31.43
N SER A 269 -6.60 -16.69 -32.03
CA SER A 269 -7.44 -17.88 -31.98
C SER A 269 -7.10 -18.84 -33.11
N ILE A 270 -6.81 -20.09 -32.76
CA ILE A 270 -6.45 -21.16 -33.71
C ILE A 270 -7.21 -22.43 -33.36
N LYS A 271 -7.61 -23.24 -34.37
CA LYS A 271 -8.17 -24.57 -34.09
C LYS A 271 -7.07 -25.54 -33.65
N ILE A 272 -7.38 -26.40 -32.71
CA ILE A 272 -6.44 -27.41 -32.18
C ILE A 272 -5.84 -28.25 -33.33
N LYS A 273 -6.66 -28.68 -34.31
CA LYS A 273 -6.16 -29.44 -35.48
C LYS A 273 -5.10 -28.67 -36.29
N ASP A 274 -5.23 -27.35 -36.39
CA ASP A 274 -4.29 -26.55 -37.18
C ASP A 274 -3.00 -26.32 -36.36
N LEU A 275 -3.14 -26.16 -35.04
CA LEU A 275 -2.01 -26.11 -34.11
C LEU A 275 -1.19 -27.42 -34.15
N VAL A 276 -1.84 -28.58 -34.17
CA VAL A 276 -1.21 -29.90 -34.30
C VAL A 276 -0.45 -30.01 -35.62
N LYS A 277 -1.07 -29.59 -36.75
CA LYS A 277 -0.40 -29.59 -38.06
C LYS A 277 0.84 -28.70 -38.09
N GLU A 278 0.77 -27.54 -37.42
CA GLU A 278 1.95 -26.66 -37.32
C GLU A 278 3.09 -27.31 -36.54
N ILE A 279 2.80 -27.97 -35.42
CA ILE A 279 3.81 -28.70 -34.64
C ILE A 279 4.41 -29.86 -35.47
N GLU A 280 3.57 -30.66 -36.13
CA GLU A 280 4.04 -31.75 -37.00
C GLU A 280 4.94 -31.22 -38.12
N LYS A 281 4.51 -30.17 -38.81
CA LYS A 281 5.29 -29.53 -39.89
C LYS A 281 6.65 -29.03 -39.44
N ASP A 282 6.70 -28.42 -38.24
CA ASP A 282 7.93 -27.80 -37.72
C ASP A 282 8.95 -28.84 -37.21
N TYR A 283 8.48 -30.00 -36.67
CA TYR A 283 9.38 -30.91 -35.95
C TYR A 283 9.42 -32.35 -36.45
N LYS A 284 8.39 -32.87 -37.11
CA LYS A 284 8.29 -34.30 -37.47
C LYS A 284 9.45 -34.81 -38.28
N LEU A 285 9.81 -34.12 -39.36
CA LEU A 285 10.92 -34.50 -40.26
C LEU A 285 12.26 -34.46 -39.55
N GLU A 286 12.52 -33.44 -38.70
CA GLU A 286 13.75 -33.32 -37.95
C GLU A 286 13.91 -34.46 -36.94
N LEU A 287 12.82 -34.79 -36.23
CA LEU A 287 12.82 -35.86 -35.24
C LEU A 287 12.97 -37.23 -35.88
N GLU A 288 12.26 -37.53 -36.99
CA GLU A 288 12.42 -38.76 -37.78
C GLU A 288 13.85 -38.94 -38.29
N ASN A 289 14.49 -37.90 -38.80
CA ASN A 289 15.89 -37.92 -39.23
C ASN A 289 16.89 -38.23 -38.08
N ASN A 290 16.51 -37.95 -36.85
CA ASN A 290 17.26 -38.28 -35.66
C ASN A 290 16.80 -39.60 -34.98
N GLY A 291 15.94 -40.41 -35.62
CA GLY A 291 15.45 -41.66 -35.09
C GLY A 291 14.46 -41.53 -33.94
N VAL A 292 13.74 -40.39 -33.84
CA VAL A 292 12.76 -40.12 -32.80
C VAL A 292 11.36 -40.14 -33.38
N GLU A 293 10.45 -40.89 -32.79
CA GLU A 293 9.06 -40.93 -33.15
C GLU A 293 8.29 -39.81 -32.47
N LEU A 294 7.58 -38.95 -33.23
CA LEU A 294 6.66 -37.93 -32.69
C LEU A 294 5.21 -38.44 -32.84
N VAL A 295 4.47 -38.51 -31.75
CA VAL A 295 3.08 -38.86 -31.72
C VAL A 295 2.26 -37.74 -31.06
N ILE A 296 1.28 -37.18 -31.77
CA ILE A 296 0.37 -36.17 -31.23
C ILE A 296 -1.04 -36.78 -31.15
N LYS A 297 -1.69 -36.69 -30.00
CA LYS A 297 -3.03 -37.20 -29.74
C LYS A 297 -3.94 -36.10 -29.20
N THR A 298 -5.16 -36.02 -29.69
CA THR A 298 -6.15 -35.10 -29.14
C THR A 298 -7.56 -35.65 -29.43
N ASP A 299 -8.48 -35.38 -28.52
CA ASP A 299 -9.91 -35.67 -28.66
C ASP A 299 -10.75 -34.39 -28.91
N ILE A 300 -10.09 -33.24 -28.99
CA ILE A 300 -10.68 -31.90 -29.10
C ILE A 300 -10.25 -31.13 -30.37
N GLU A 301 -10.05 -31.86 -31.50
CA GLU A 301 -9.48 -31.28 -32.74
C GLU A 301 -10.25 -30.08 -33.28
N GLU A 302 -11.57 -30.04 -33.17
CA GLU A 302 -12.42 -28.95 -33.67
C GLU A 302 -12.52 -27.77 -32.68
N SER A 303 -11.99 -27.89 -31.48
CA SER A 303 -11.97 -26.82 -30.49
C SER A 303 -11.03 -25.71 -30.92
N THR A 304 -11.38 -24.46 -30.54
CA THR A 304 -10.56 -23.27 -30.83
C THR A 304 -9.90 -22.81 -29.53
N ILE A 305 -8.58 -22.76 -29.53
CA ILE A 305 -7.78 -22.22 -28.43
C ILE A 305 -7.32 -20.80 -28.75
N THR A 306 -7.33 -19.91 -27.77
CA THR A 306 -6.78 -18.54 -27.86
C THR A 306 -5.47 -18.50 -27.09
N LEU A 307 -4.37 -18.19 -27.77
CA LEU A 307 -3.04 -18.15 -27.18
C LEU A 307 -2.09 -17.27 -28.00
N ASP A 308 -0.93 -16.94 -27.44
CA ASP A 308 0.19 -16.36 -28.20
C ASP A 308 0.96 -17.50 -28.89
N ILE A 309 0.75 -17.64 -30.21
CA ILE A 309 1.32 -18.75 -31.02
C ILE A 309 2.84 -18.73 -30.96
N THR A 310 3.48 -17.56 -30.96
CA THR A 310 4.95 -17.43 -30.94
C THR A 310 5.50 -17.98 -29.63
N LYS A 311 4.92 -17.58 -28.50
CA LYS A 311 5.32 -18.06 -27.17
C LYS A 311 5.00 -19.55 -27.00
N PHE A 312 3.86 -20.01 -27.50
CA PHE A 312 3.49 -21.42 -27.44
C PHE A 312 4.49 -22.29 -28.24
N LYS A 313 4.84 -21.90 -29.49
CA LYS A 313 5.86 -22.58 -30.28
C LYS A 313 7.21 -22.64 -29.56
N ARG A 314 7.52 -21.60 -28.79
CA ARG A 314 8.75 -21.57 -27.99
C ARG A 314 8.71 -22.55 -26.82
N ILE A 315 7.54 -22.74 -26.17
CA ILE A 315 7.35 -23.80 -25.17
C ILE A 315 7.67 -25.16 -25.81
N ILE A 316 7.00 -25.48 -26.93
CA ILE A 316 7.20 -26.78 -27.62
C ILE A 316 8.64 -26.98 -28.06
N SER A 317 9.28 -25.97 -28.65
CA SER A 317 10.68 -26.00 -29.04
C SER A 317 11.62 -26.31 -27.87
N ASN A 318 11.42 -25.66 -26.73
CA ASN A 318 12.24 -25.90 -25.54
C ASN A 318 12.05 -27.33 -25.01
N LEU A 319 10.80 -27.82 -24.97
CA LEU A 319 10.49 -29.18 -24.51
C LEU A 319 11.10 -30.24 -25.44
N ILE A 320 10.92 -30.12 -26.76
CA ILE A 320 11.49 -31.05 -27.76
C ILE A 320 13.02 -31.01 -27.68
N SER A 321 13.64 -29.82 -27.68
CA SER A 321 15.08 -29.69 -27.57
C SER A 321 15.65 -30.28 -26.28
N ASN A 322 14.90 -30.19 -25.18
CA ASN A 322 15.29 -30.80 -23.91
C ASN A 322 15.19 -32.33 -24.00
N SER A 323 14.09 -32.91 -24.50
CA SER A 323 13.92 -34.35 -24.64
C SER A 323 14.97 -34.95 -25.59
N MET A 324 15.27 -34.34 -26.73
CA MET A 324 16.29 -34.80 -27.68
C MET A 324 17.68 -35.03 -27.04
N ARG A 325 17.97 -34.34 -25.93
CA ARG A 325 19.28 -34.51 -25.22
C ARG A 325 19.32 -35.72 -24.32
N TYR A 326 18.17 -36.17 -23.82
CA TYR A 326 18.06 -37.18 -22.78
C TYR A 326 17.33 -38.45 -23.24
N LEU A 327 16.87 -38.49 -24.52
CA LEU A 327 16.32 -39.69 -25.12
C LEU A 327 17.36 -40.82 -25.25
N LYS A 328 16.86 -42.04 -25.15
CA LYS A 328 17.63 -43.26 -25.43
C LYS A 328 17.45 -43.64 -26.90
N ASP A 329 18.12 -44.74 -27.32
CA ASP A 329 17.87 -45.38 -28.61
C ASP A 329 16.35 -45.69 -28.75
N ASN A 330 15.80 -45.51 -29.96
CA ASN A 330 14.36 -45.53 -30.22
C ASN A 330 13.59 -44.48 -29.41
N GLY A 331 14.03 -43.24 -29.47
CA GLY A 331 13.38 -42.11 -28.81
C GLY A 331 11.93 -41.93 -29.25
N LYS A 332 11.06 -41.60 -28.28
CA LYS A 332 9.65 -41.31 -28.54
C LYS A 332 9.23 -40.12 -27.75
N ILE A 333 8.57 -39.17 -28.43
CA ILE A 333 7.94 -37.99 -27.83
C ILE A 333 6.44 -38.09 -28.12
N THR A 334 5.62 -37.98 -27.08
CA THR A 334 4.15 -37.99 -27.20
C THR A 334 3.60 -36.70 -26.64
N ILE A 335 2.77 -35.99 -27.41
CA ILE A 335 2.04 -34.79 -26.99
C ILE A 335 0.53 -35.15 -26.96
N GLU A 336 -0.08 -35.13 -25.77
CA GLU A 336 -1.51 -35.34 -25.61
C GLU A 336 -2.17 -34.01 -25.27
N ILE A 337 -3.24 -33.65 -26.01
CA ILE A 337 -3.97 -32.38 -25.84
C ILE A 337 -5.41 -32.72 -25.48
N SER A 338 -5.86 -32.22 -24.35
CA SER A 338 -7.21 -32.33 -23.84
C SER A 338 -7.73 -31.04 -23.25
N SER A 339 -8.91 -31.02 -22.67
CA SER A 339 -9.40 -29.86 -21.92
C SER A 339 -10.27 -30.27 -20.76
N ASP A 340 -10.24 -29.48 -19.70
CA ASP A 340 -11.23 -29.44 -18.63
C ASP A 340 -12.21 -28.27 -18.80
N ASP A 341 -13.00 -27.96 -17.79
CA ASP A 341 -13.97 -26.83 -17.83
C ASP A 341 -13.30 -25.47 -18.02
N ASN A 342 -12.12 -25.28 -17.46
CA ASN A 342 -11.45 -23.98 -17.37
C ASN A 342 -10.19 -23.86 -18.23
N ASN A 343 -9.55 -24.98 -18.60
CA ASN A 343 -8.24 -25.00 -19.21
C ASN A 343 -8.15 -25.94 -20.39
N TYR A 344 -7.23 -25.65 -21.30
CA TYR A 344 -6.62 -26.63 -22.21
C TYR A 344 -5.42 -27.25 -21.51
N LEU A 345 -5.29 -28.58 -21.58
CA LEU A 345 -4.26 -29.38 -20.90
C LEU A 345 -3.35 -30.03 -21.94
N PHE A 346 -2.06 -29.86 -21.72
CA PHE A 346 -1.00 -30.39 -22.58
C PHE A 346 -0.12 -31.34 -21.77
N TYR A 347 -0.01 -32.59 -22.21
CA TYR A 347 0.86 -33.60 -21.63
C TYR A 347 1.99 -33.91 -22.60
N PHE A 348 3.17 -33.45 -22.30
CA PHE A 348 4.39 -33.71 -23.07
C PHE A 348 5.17 -34.84 -22.39
N LYS A 349 5.29 -35.99 -23.06
CA LYS A 349 5.89 -37.21 -22.52
C LYS A 349 7.03 -37.65 -23.38
N ASP A 350 8.17 -37.95 -22.76
CA ASP A 350 9.29 -38.62 -23.43
C ASP A 350 9.65 -39.95 -22.76
N ASN A 351 10.38 -40.85 -23.51
CA ASN A 351 10.85 -42.11 -22.99
C ASN A 351 12.38 -42.04 -22.62
N GLY A 352 12.83 -40.86 -22.22
CA GLY A 352 14.23 -40.61 -21.84
C GLY A 352 14.67 -41.20 -20.51
N ILE A 353 15.79 -40.73 -19.99
CA ILE A 353 16.33 -41.22 -18.72
C ILE A 353 15.62 -40.74 -17.48
N GLY A 354 14.69 -39.75 -17.64
CA GLY A 354 14.03 -39.10 -16.51
C GLY A 354 14.94 -38.11 -15.76
N VAL A 355 14.45 -37.62 -14.64
CA VAL A 355 15.10 -36.63 -13.76
C VAL A 355 15.08 -37.17 -12.31
N ASP A 356 16.14 -36.88 -11.52
CA ASP A 356 16.14 -37.24 -10.09
C ASP A 356 14.98 -36.54 -9.37
N ASP A 357 14.15 -37.29 -8.65
CA ASP A 357 12.96 -36.78 -7.96
C ASP A 357 13.29 -35.61 -6.98
N LYS A 358 14.52 -35.58 -6.43
CA LYS A 358 14.95 -34.51 -5.49
C LYS A 358 15.11 -33.15 -6.14
N ILE A 359 15.20 -33.09 -7.47
CA ILE A 359 15.43 -31.85 -8.19
C ILE A 359 14.28 -31.45 -9.11
N ILE A 360 13.21 -32.25 -9.21
CA ILE A 360 12.06 -32.01 -10.10
C ILE A 360 11.47 -30.62 -9.87
N ASP A 361 11.33 -30.16 -8.61
CA ASP A 361 10.78 -28.84 -8.30
C ASP A 361 11.71 -27.69 -8.74
N LYS A 362 13.00 -27.97 -8.89
CA LYS A 362 14.03 -26.95 -9.22
C LYS A 362 14.29 -26.81 -10.71
N ILE A 363 13.87 -27.76 -11.55
CA ILE A 363 14.17 -27.72 -12.99
C ILE A 363 13.57 -26.51 -13.70
N PHE A 364 12.56 -25.87 -13.12
CA PHE A 364 11.93 -24.66 -13.61
C PHE A 364 12.52 -23.36 -13.03
N GLU A 365 13.56 -23.47 -12.19
CA GLU A 365 14.31 -22.30 -11.72
C GLU A 365 15.28 -21.82 -12.82
N PRO A 366 15.45 -20.51 -13.00
CA PRO A 366 16.42 -19.98 -13.97
C PRO A 366 17.82 -20.51 -13.70
N LEU A 367 18.58 -20.81 -14.76
CA LEU A 367 19.95 -21.32 -14.71
C LEU A 367 20.12 -22.69 -14.02
N PHE A 368 19.06 -23.38 -13.71
CA PHE A 368 19.15 -24.73 -13.16
C PHE A 368 19.53 -25.73 -14.27
N THR A 369 20.57 -26.48 -14.08
CA THR A 369 21.03 -27.57 -14.99
C THR A 369 21.71 -28.67 -14.20
N THR A 370 21.51 -29.91 -14.63
CA THR A 370 22.23 -31.11 -14.13
C THR A 370 23.49 -31.38 -14.90
N ASP A 371 23.69 -30.76 -16.05
CA ASP A 371 24.89 -30.91 -16.89
C ASP A 371 25.92 -29.84 -16.55
N ASN A 372 26.89 -30.20 -15.72
CA ASN A 372 28.01 -29.33 -15.33
C ASN A 372 28.93 -28.92 -16.49
N SER A 373 28.87 -29.63 -17.63
CA SER A 373 29.71 -29.34 -18.80
C SER A 373 29.16 -28.22 -19.70
N ARG A 374 27.89 -27.84 -19.52
CA ARG A 374 27.15 -26.86 -20.35
C ARG A 374 26.29 -25.94 -19.51
N LYS A 375 26.89 -24.86 -19.05
CA LYS A 375 26.24 -23.89 -18.12
C LYS A 375 25.08 -23.08 -18.71
N ILE A 376 24.75 -23.20 -20.00
CA ILE A 376 23.82 -22.32 -20.73
C ILE A 376 22.37 -22.83 -20.72
N SER A 377 22.13 -24.10 -20.46
CA SER A 377 20.82 -24.70 -20.75
C SER A 377 19.73 -24.49 -19.67
N GLY A 378 20.05 -23.83 -18.57
CA GLY A 378 19.12 -23.67 -17.46
C GLY A 378 17.95 -22.66 -17.65
N LEU A 379 17.83 -22.03 -18.83
CA LEU A 379 16.76 -21.04 -19.06
C LEU A 379 15.56 -21.61 -19.80
N GLY A 380 15.67 -22.71 -20.53
CA GLY A 380 14.58 -23.22 -21.38
C GLY A 380 13.31 -23.56 -20.60
N LEU A 381 13.42 -24.32 -19.52
CA LEU A 381 12.24 -24.72 -18.71
C LEU A 381 11.69 -23.54 -17.86
N SER A 382 12.54 -22.63 -17.42
CA SER A 382 12.07 -21.41 -16.73
C SER A 382 11.29 -20.50 -17.66
N ILE A 383 11.68 -20.37 -18.93
CA ILE A 383 10.94 -19.68 -19.99
C ILE A 383 9.59 -20.37 -20.24
N CYS A 384 9.56 -21.72 -20.29
CA CYS A 384 8.29 -22.45 -20.41
C CYS A 384 7.34 -22.12 -19.26
N LYS A 385 7.83 -22.14 -18.02
CA LYS A 385 7.05 -21.78 -16.82
C LYS A 385 6.49 -20.37 -16.91
N GLU A 386 7.30 -19.42 -17.34
CA GLU A 386 6.90 -18.03 -17.48
C GLU A 386 5.80 -17.86 -18.55
N PHE A 387 5.98 -18.43 -19.73
CA PHE A 387 5.00 -18.34 -20.81
C PHE A 387 3.68 -19.02 -20.45
N VAL A 388 3.72 -20.17 -19.79
CA VAL A 388 2.53 -20.84 -19.25
C VAL A 388 1.83 -19.95 -18.21
N THR A 389 2.58 -19.33 -17.30
CA THR A 389 2.03 -18.41 -16.30
C THR A 389 1.40 -17.16 -16.93
N MET A 390 2.00 -16.62 -18.00
CA MET A 390 1.41 -15.50 -18.76
C MET A 390 0.07 -15.89 -19.38
N HIS A 391 -0.12 -17.15 -19.78
CA HIS A 391 -1.39 -17.69 -20.24
C HIS A 391 -2.33 -18.15 -19.11
N SER A 392 -2.11 -17.66 -17.89
CA SER A 392 -2.88 -18.03 -16.68
C SER A 392 -2.92 -19.52 -16.40
N GLY A 393 -1.90 -20.24 -16.86
CA GLY A 393 -1.75 -21.69 -16.72
C GLY A 393 -0.81 -22.10 -15.60
N THR A 394 -0.64 -23.41 -15.45
CA THR A 394 0.29 -24.06 -14.51
C THR A 394 1.15 -25.05 -15.27
N ILE A 395 2.38 -25.29 -14.79
CA ILE A 395 3.31 -26.31 -15.36
C ILE A 395 3.92 -27.13 -14.24
N LYS A 396 4.01 -28.43 -14.43
CA LYS A 396 4.66 -29.36 -13.52
C LYS A 396 5.41 -30.45 -14.29
N GLY A 397 6.45 -31.01 -13.67
CA GLY A 397 7.20 -32.15 -14.20
C GLY A 397 7.05 -33.36 -13.28
N TYR A 398 7.15 -34.57 -13.84
CA TYR A 398 7.16 -35.82 -13.10
C TYR A 398 7.78 -36.96 -13.94
N ASN A 399 8.25 -38.02 -13.27
CA ASN A 399 8.77 -39.21 -13.94
C ASN A 399 7.65 -40.26 -14.09
N ASP A 400 7.46 -40.73 -15.32
CA ASP A 400 6.63 -41.90 -15.65
C ASP A 400 7.12 -42.51 -16.98
N ASN A 401 7.95 -43.56 -16.93
CA ASN A 401 8.62 -44.18 -18.07
C ASN A 401 9.45 -43.23 -18.93
N GLY A 402 10.02 -42.20 -18.33
CA GLY A 402 10.76 -41.08 -18.90
C GLY A 402 10.46 -39.80 -18.12
N PHE A 403 10.74 -38.64 -18.68
CA PHE A 403 10.38 -37.36 -18.07
C PHE A 403 9.13 -36.80 -18.75
N ASN A 404 8.16 -36.40 -17.93
CA ASN A 404 6.88 -35.88 -18.39
C ASN A 404 6.67 -34.48 -17.89
N ILE A 405 6.12 -33.62 -18.75
CA ILE A 405 5.73 -32.26 -18.40
C ILE A 405 4.26 -32.08 -18.72
N GLU A 406 3.49 -31.69 -17.73
CA GLU A 406 2.10 -31.29 -17.86
C GLU A 406 1.99 -29.77 -17.71
N PHE A 407 1.34 -29.12 -18.65
CA PHE A 407 1.04 -27.69 -18.52
C PHE A 407 -0.38 -27.36 -19.00
N SER A 408 -0.92 -26.25 -18.53
CA SER A 408 -2.24 -25.78 -18.88
C SER A 408 -2.22 -24.38 -19.48
N ILE A 409 -3.25 -24.05 -20.25
CA ILE A 409 -3.55 -22.72 -20.78
C ILE A 409 -5.01 -22.42 -20.45
N ALA A 410 -5.29 -21.28 -19.83
CA ALA A 410 -6.65 -20.91 -19.45
C ALA A 410 -7.53 -20.68 -20.69
N LYS A 411 -8.81 -21.10 -20.65
CA LYS A 411 -9.78 -20.84 -21.72
C LYS A 411 -10.22 -19.38 -21.79
N ASN A 412 -10.16 -18.68 -20.64
CA ASN A 412 -10.49 -17.25 -20.50
C ASN A 412 -9.22 -16.50 -20.12
N LEU A 413 -8.57 -15.88 -21.10
CA LEU A 413 -7.37 -15.06 -20.97
C LEU A 413 -7.70 -13.57 -20.99
#